data_f1f677122c740ec90291a6e56a629e98
#
_entry.id   f1f677122c740ec90291a6e56a629e98
#
_cell.length_a   1.000
_cell.length_b   1.000
_cell.length_c   1.000
_cell.angle_alpha   90.00
_cell.angle_beta   90.00
_cell.angle_gamma   90.00
#
_symmetry.space_group_name_H-M   'P 1'
#
loop_
_entity.id
_entity.type
_entity.pdbx_description
1 polymer ?
#
loop_
_entity_poly.entity_id
_entity_poly.type
_entity_poly.pdbx_seq_one_letter_code
_entity_poly.pdbx_strand_id
1 'polypeptide(L)'
;MAENDSMRCARHPDVETNLRCGKCGTPICPRCMVQTPVGARCPDCAKLYKLPTYHVSKAYYLRAVGTALGMAVVVGLIWGVLDKFILYYFFGFFSLILAAGVGYVIGEVVSRAVNRKSSPWLAVIGSLAVVISYLVNIFTFGSFSVSPLGIVFDLLGLGIGIYIAVNRLR
;
A
#
# COMPACT_ATOMS: atom_id res chain seq x y z
N MET A 1 -30.62 16.84 -44.56
CA MET A 1 -30.70 15.39 -44.68
C MET A 1 -29.29 14.89 -44.34
N ALA A 2 -29.10 14.31 -43.15
CA ALA A 2 -27.81 13.77 -42.73
C ALA A 2 -27.61 12.44 -43.47
N GLU A 3 -26.64 12.38 -44.35
CA GLU A 3 -26.18 11.21 -45.06
C GLU A 3 -25.80 10.15 -44.01
N ASN A 4 -26.61 9.10 -43.98
CA ASN A 4 -26.44 7.98 -43.03
C ASN A 4 -25.27 7.13 -43.54
N ASP A 5 -24.05 7.59 -43.34
CA ASP A 5 -22.82 6.87 -43.67
C ASP A 5 -22.68 5.72 -42.65
N SER A 6 -23.40 4.61 -42.96
CA SER A 6 -23.35 3.38 -42.16
C SER A 6 -21.93 2.81 -42.22
N MET A 7 -21.16 3.05 -41.19
CA MET A 7 -19.80 2.51 -41.09
C MET A 7 -19.84 1.07 -40.66
N ARG A 8 -18.92 0.27 -41.20
CA ARG A 8 -18.77 -1.14 -40.85
C ARG A 8 -17.68 -1.33 -39.80
N CYS A 9 -17.89 -2.26 -38.87
CA CYS A 9 -16.93 -2.58 -37.85
C CYS A 9 -15.59 -3.03 -38.46
N ALA A 10 -14.48 -2.47 -38.00
CA ALA A 10 -13.15 -2.80 -38.55
C ALA A 10 -12.73 -4.27 -38.40
N ARG A 11 -13.35 -5.01 -37.44
CA ARG A 11 -13.10 -6.46 -37.24
C ARG A 11 -14.19 -7.37 -37.80
N HIS A 12 -15.40 -6.84 -38.01
CA HIS A 12 -16.55 -7.57 -38.52
C HIS A 12 -17.20 -6.76 -39.64
N PRO A 13 -16.70 -6.91 -40.89
CA PRO A 13 -17.15 -6.08 -41.99
C PRO A 13 -18.63 -6.31 -42.35
N ASP A 14 -19.22 -7.41 -41.87
CA ASP A 14 -20.63 -7.76 -42.10
C ASP A 14 -21.58 -7.01 -41.13
N VAL A 15 -21.03 -6.31 -40.10
CA VAL A 15 -21.83 -5.64 -39.10
C VAL A 15 -21.72 -4.11 -39.27
N GLU A 16 -22.83 -3.48 -39.60
CA GLU A 16 -22.97 -2.05 -39.62
C GLU A 16 -23.04 -1.50 -38.21
N THR A 17 -22.34 -0.38 -37.94
CA THR A 17 -22.25 0.24 -36.63
C THR A 17 -22.08 1.73 -36.74
N ASN A 18 -22.72 2.45 -35.81
CA ASN A 18 -22.50 3.88 -35.59
C ASN A 18 -21.60 4.16 -34.40
N LEU A 19 -21.08 3.10 -33.72
CA LEU A 19 -20.20 3.23 -32.58
C LEU A 19 -18.76 3.39 -33.02
N ARG A 20 -18.07 4.37 -32.44
CA ARG A 20 -16.64 4.62 -32.66
C ARG A 20 -15.85 4.51 -31.39
N CYS A 21 -14.62 4.04 -31.49
CA CYS A 21 -13.69 4.03 -30.37
C CYS A 21 -13.36 5.48 -29.94
N GLY A 22 -13.59 5.81 -28.67
CA GLY A 22 -13.33 7.15 -28.11
C GLY A 22 -11.85 7.59 -28.12
N LYS A 23 -10.90 6.69 -28.48
CA LYS A 23 -9.47 7.02 -28.55
C LYS A 23 -8.94 7.13 -29.99
N CYS A 24 -9.20 6.16 -30.82
CA CYS A 24 -8.68 6.09 -32.20
C CYS A 24 -9.73 6.37 -33.29
N GLY A 25 -11.00 6.55 -32.93
CA GLY A 25 -12.07 6.84 -33.89
C GLY A 25 -12.52 5.64 -34.73
N THR A 26 -11.88 4.46 -34.62
CA THR A 26 -12.20 3.26 -35.41
C THR A 26 -13.63 2.79 -35.12
N PRO A 27 -14.44 2.47 -36.16
CA PRO A 27 -15.80 1.94 -35.97
C PRO A 27 -15.76 0.56 -35.33
N ILE A 28 -16.57 0.36 -34.29
CA ILE A 28 -16.62 -0.88 -33.48
C ILE A 28 -18.05 -1.33 -33.31
N CYS A 29 -18.33 -2.62 -33.48
CA CYS A 29 -19.64 -3.18 -33.18
C CYS A 29 -19.82 -3.42 -31.66
N PRO A 30 -21.05 -3.63 -31.18
CA PRO A 30 -21.33 -3.93 -29.77
C PRO A 30 -20.56 -5.12 -29.21
N ARG A 31 -20.23 -6.12 -30.06
CA ARG A 31 -19.42 -7.29 -29.65
C ARG A 31 -17.95 -6.98 -29.47
N CYS A 32 -17.41 -5.98 -30.17
CA CYS A 32 -16.03 -5.53 -30.08
C CYS A 32 -15.84 -4.39 -29.09
N MET A 33 -16.91 -3.82 -28.59
CA MET A 33 -16.86 -2.71 -27.66
C MET A 33 -16.42 -3.19 -26.28
N VAL A 34 -15.35 -2.60 -25.76
CA VAL A 34 -14.93 -2.73 -24.36
C VAL A 34 -15.31 -1.46 -23.62
N GLN A 35 -16.22 -1.59 -22.67
CA GLN A 35 -16.65 -0.47 -21.86
C GLN A 35 -15.58 -0.14 -20.82
N THR A 36 -15.10 1.08 -20.82
CA THR A 36 -14.12 1.59 -19.86
C THR A 36 -14.71 2.78 -19.11
N PRO A 37 -14.18 3.16 -17.93
CA PRO A 37 -14.67 4.34 -17.17
C PRO A 37 -14.67 5.65 -17.97
N VAL A 38 -13.91 5.71 -19.07
CA VAL A 38 -13.79 6.88 -19.96
C VAL A 38 -14.49 6.64 -21.32
N GLY A 39 -15.40 5.68 -21.40
CA GLY A 39 -16.22 5.42 -22.58
C GLY A 39 -15.89 4.14 -23.35
N ALA A 40 -16.54 3.96 -24.52
CA ALA A 40 -16.37 2.80 -25.38
C ALA A 40 -15.01 2.80 -26.09
N ARG A 41 -14.27 1.70 -26.01
CA ARG A 41 -12.96 1.54 -26.66
C ARG A 41 -12.89 0.26 -27.50
N CYS A 42 -12.06 0.27 -28.54
CA CYS A 42 -11.72 -0.95 -29.25
C CYS A 42 -10.83 -1.86 -28.39
N PRO A 43 -10.80 -3.19 -28.62
CA PRO A 43 -10.01 -4.14 -27.84
C PRO A 43 -8.51 -3.79 -27.78
N ASP A 44 -7.99 -3.20 -28.85
CA ASP A 44 -6.57 -2.81 -28.92
C ASP A 44 -6.27 -1.59 -28.06
N CYS A 45 -7.16 -0.59 -28.06
CA CYS A 45 -7.03 0.57 -27.19
C CYS A 45 -7.37 0.24 -25.73
N ALA A 46 -8.18 -0.78 -25.46
CA ALA A 46 -8.51 -1.26 -24.14
C ALA A 46 -7.35 -2.04 -23.49
N LYS A 47 -6.55 -2.78 -24.28
CA LYS A 47 -5.35 -3.49 -23.79
C LYS A 47 -4.27 -2.53 -23.27
N LEU A 48 -4.21 -1.32 -23.77
CA LEU A 48 -3.30 -0.25 -23.29
C LEU A 48 -3.69 0.29 -21.92
N TYR A 49 -4.79 -0.19 -21.32
CA TYR A 49 -5.28 0.26 -20.02
C TYR A 49 -4.55 -0.35 -18.82
N LYS A 50 -3.54 -1.18 -19.02
CA LYS A 50 -2.55 -1.47 -17.98
C LYS A 50 -1.64 -0.25 -17.85
N LEU A 51 -2.16 0.76 -17.17
CA LEU A 51 -1.39 1.96 -16.83
C LEU A 51 -0.09 1.54 -16.13
N PRO A 52 1.08 2.06 -16.56
CA PRO A 52 2.36 1.78 -15.90
C PRO A 52 2.44 2.27 -14.46
N THR A 53 1.41 2.94 -13.96
CA THR A 53 1.29 3.46 -12.59
C THR A 53 1.27 2.36 -11.52
N TYR A 54 1.00 1.10 -11.87
CA TYR A 54 1.04 -0.04 -10.95
C TYR A 54 2.42 -0.69 -10.81
N HIS A 55 3.39 -0.31 -11.62
CA HIS A 55 4.75 -0.84 -11.51
C HIS A 55 5.60 0.08 -10.63
N VAL A 56 5.69 -0.29 -9.35
CA VAL A 56 6.68 0.29 -8.45
C VAL A 56 8.06 -0.19 -8.91
N SER A 57 8.94 0.72 -9.34
CA SER A 57 10.27 0.35 -9.82
C SER A 57 11.12 -0.22 -8.68
N LYS A 58 12.10 -1.08 -9.01
CA LYS A 58 13.02 -1.69 -8.04
C LYS A 58 13.71 -0.65 -7.13
N ALA A 59 14.00 0.54 -7.66
CA ALA A 59 14.61 1.63 -6.88
C ALA A 59 13.71 2.12 -5.72
N TYR A 60 12.38 2.13 -5.91
CA TYR A 60 11.45 2.49 -4.82
C TYR A 60 11.39 1.43 -3.74
N TYR A 61 11.48 0.14 -4.10
CA TYR A 61 11.56 -0.94 -3.09
C TYR A 61 12.85 -0.85 -2.29
N LEU A 62 13.97 -0.55 -2.93
CA LEU A 62 15.25 -0.38 -2.24
C LEU A 62 15.21 0.80 -1.25
N ARG A 63 14.62 1.93 -1.67
CA ARG A 63 14.39 3.08 -0.79
C ARG A 63 13.44 2.73 0.36
N ALA A 64 12.35 2.00 0.08
CA ALA A 64 11.41 1.55 1.11
C ALA A 64 12.09 0.68 2.16
N VAL A 65 12.90 -0.31 1.74
CA VAL A 65 13.63 -1.18 2.65
C VAL A 65 14.66 -0.40 3.47
N GLY A 66 15.45 0.46 2.83
CA GLY A 66 16.44 1.28 3.53
C GLY A 66 15.82 2.20 4.58
N THR A 67 14.75 2.91 4.22
CA THR A 67 14.03 3.79 5.16
C THR A 67 13.31 3.00 6.25
N ALA A 68 12.72 1.84 5.92
CA ALA A 68 12.05 0.98 6.87
C ALA A 68 13.01 0.43 7.92
N LEU A 69 14.18 -0.06 7.51
CA LEU A 69 15.22 -0.54 8.43
C LEU A 69 15.79 0.57 9.30
N GLY A 70 16.13 1.71 8.72
CA GLY A 70 16.63 2.86 9.48
C GLY A 70 15.60 3.34 10.53
N MET A 71 14.34 3.45 10.14
CA MET A 71 13.26 3.82 11.06
C MET A 71 13.01 2.75 12.13
N ALA A 72 13.08 1.47 11.79
CA ALA A 72 12.89 0.38 12.74
C ALA A 72 13.91 0.45 13.89
N VAL A 73 15.19 0.72 13.57
CA VAL A 73 16.23 0.86 14.58
C VAL A 73 16.00 2.10 15.43
N VAL A 74 15.82 3.27 14.81
CA VAL A 74 15.63 4.54 15.53
C VAL A 74 14.41 4.49 16.43
N VAL A 75 13.28 4.06 15.91
CA VAL A 75 12.02 3.99 16.66
C VAL A 75 12.08 2.91 17.73
N GLY A 76 12.72 1.76 17.47
CA GLY A 76 12.92 0.71 18.46
C GLY A 76 13.76 1.18 19.66
N LEU A 77 14.83 1.96 19.41
CA LEU A 77 15.64 2.56 20.46
C LEU A 77 14.86 3.61 21.27
N ILE A 78 14.14 4.51 20.59
CA ILE A 78 13.31 5.51 21.25
C ILE A 78 12.23 4.82 22.11
N TRP A 79 11.58 3.79 21.57
CA TRP A 79 10.59 3.03 22.32
C TRP A 79 11.18 2.43 23.59
N GLY A 80 12.34 1.77 23.50
CA GLY A 80 12.98 1.15 24.64
C GLY A 80 13.40 2.15 25.73
N VAL A 81 13.84 3.36 25.34
CA VAL A 81 14.10 4.44 26.28
C VAL A 81 12.81 4.90 26.95
N LEU A 82 11.75 5.10 26.20
CA LEU A 82 10.45 5.51 26.74
C LEU A 82 9.87 4.45 27.69
N ASP A 83 9.98 3.18 27.36
CA ASP A 83 9.55 2.06 28.21
C ASP A 83 10.29 2.08 29.56
N LYS A 84 11.59 2.31 29.56
CA LYS A 84 12.38 2.36 30.80
C LYS A 84 12.07 3.57 31.68
N PHE A 85 11.82 4.74 31.08
CA PHE A 85 11.67 6.00 31.83
C PHE A 85 10.22 6.35 32.17
N ILE A 86 9.24 5.96 31.35
CA ILE A 86 7.85 6.39 31.47
C ILE A 86 6.94 5.25 31.96
N LEU A 87 7.13 4.03 31.44
CA LEU A 87 6.23 2.89 31.74
C LEU A 87 6.50 2.21 33.07
N TYR A 88 7.63 2.43 33.69
CA TYR A 88 7.86 1.99 35.06
C TYR A 88 6.83 2.58 36.05
N TYR A 89 6.26 3.74 35.71
CA TYR A 89 5.29 4.48 36.51
C TYR A 89 3.85 4.44 35.99
N PHE A 90 3.61 4.05 34.76
CA PHE A 90 2.28 4.08 34.13
C PHE A 90 1.92 2.74 33.49
N PHE A 91 0.79 2.18 33.90
CA PHE A 91 0.16 0.90 33.48
C PHE A 91 0.23 0.59 31.97
N GLY A 92 0.26 -0.71 31.61
CA GLY A 92 0.37 -1.29 30.26
C GLY A 92 -0.54 -0.74 29.14
N PHE A 93 -1.52 0.09 29.47
CA PHE A 93 -2.35 0.81 28.50
C PHE A 93 -1.55 1.80 27.65
N PHE A 94 -0.48 2.36 28.19
CA PHE A 94 0.35 3.33 27.48
C PHE A 94 1.20 2.67 26.38
N SER A 95 1.55 1.39 26.56
CA SER A 95 2.29 0.62 25.55
C SER A 95 1.50 0.44 24.26
N LEU A 96 0.17 0.29 24.36
CA LEU A 96 -0.70 0.17 23.17
C LEU A 96 -0.73 1.48 22.37
N ILE A 97 -0.76 2.62 23.03
CA ILE A 97 -0.75 3.93 22.36
C ILE A 97 0.60 4.17 21.69
N LEU A 98 1.70 3.82 22.37
CA LEU A 98 3.03 3.90 21.78
C LEU A 98 3.19 2.98 20.57
N ALA A 99 2.71 1.74 20.66
CA ALA A 99 2.73 0.79 19.56
C ALA A 99 1.96 1.29 18.34
N ALA A 100 0.79 1.89 18.55
CA ALA A 100 0.00 2.54 17.52
C ALA A 100 0.78 3.72 16.87
N GLY A 101 1.42 4.55 17.69
CA GLY A 101 2.28 5.65 17.25
C GLY A 101 3.46 5.18 16.41
N VAL A 102 4.14 4.12 16.83
CA VAL A 102 5.25 3.48 16.10
C VAL A 102 4.79 2.98 14.73
N GLY A 103 3.69 2.24 14.69
CA GLY A 103 3.11 1.75 13.43
C GLY A 103 2.76 2.89 12.46
N TYR A 104 2.19 3.98 12.99
CA TYR A 104 1.86 5.17 12.22
C TYR A 104 3.12 5.87 11.67
N VAL A 105 4.12 6.12 12.50
CA VAL A 105 5.36 6.81 12.12
C VAL A 105 6.12 6.02 11.07
N ILE A 106 6.31 4.71 11.27
CA ILE A 106 6.98 3.84 10.30
C ILE A 106 6.19 3.84 8.98
N GLY A 107 4.87 3.65 9.02
CA GLY A 107 4.01 3.64 7.84
C GLY A 107 4.08 4.97 7.07
N GLU A 108 4.02 6.10 7.77
CA GLU A 108 4.07 7.44 7.15
C GLU A 108 5.43 7.73 6.51
N VAL A 109 6.55 7.42 7.19
CA VAL A 109 7.89 7.68 6.65
C VAL A 109 8.16 6.80 5.43
N VAL A 110 7.81 5.51 5.49
CA VAL A 110 7.95 4.60 4.35
C VAL A 110 7.06 5.06 3.19
N SER A 111 5.82 5.45 3.45
CA SER A 111 4.90 5.99 2.43
C SER A 111 5.46 7.24 1.75
N ARG A 112 6.04 8.17 2.51
CA ARG A 112 6.69 9.37 1.94
C ARG A 112 7.93 9.02 1.13
N ALA A 113 8.75 8.08 1.58
CA ALA A 113 9.96 7.66 0.87
C ALA A 113 9.67 7.04 -0.52
N VAL A 114 8.51 6.41 -0.68
CA VAL A 114 8.05 5.86 -1.96
C VAL A 114 7.09 6.78 -2.72
N ASN A 115 7.03 8.06 -2.32
CA ASN A 115 6.20 9.07 -2.96
C ASN A 115 4.70 8.73 -2.95
N ARG A 116 4.22 8.19 -1.81
CA ARG A 116 2.83 7.77 -1.53
C ARG A 116 2.27 6.75 -2.54
N LYS A 117 3.14 5.95 -3.15
CA LYS A 117 2.68 4.82 -3.95
C LYS A 117 2.22 3.69 -3.04
N SER A 118 1.06 3.14 -3.32
CA SER A 118 0.53 1.99 -2.58
C SER A 118 0.86 0.68 -3.30
N SER A 119 1.24 -0.34 -2.55
CA SER A 119 1.48 -1.69 -3.06
C SER A 119 1.39 -2.69 -1.92
N PRO A 120 0.83 -3.90 -2.14
CA PRO A 120 0.80 -4.94 -1.11
C PRO A 120 2.20 -5.30 -0.60
N TRP A 121 3.22 -5.25 -1.43
CA TRP A 121 4.61 -5.50 -1.03
C TRP A 121 5.18 -4.41 -0.11
N LEU A 122 4.76 -3.16 -0.27
CA LEU A 122 5.13 -2.08 0.64
C LEU A 122 4.51 -2.27 2.04
N ALA A 123 3.29 -2.79 2.09
CA ALA A 123 2.65 -3.13 3.35
C ALA A 123 3.42 -4.25 4.09
N VAL A 124 3.93 -5.26 3.37
CA VAL A 124 4.80 -6.30 3.94
C VAL A 124 6.10 -5.72 4.49
N ILE A 125 6.76 -4.81 3.75
CA ILE A 125 7.97 -4.14 4.23
C ILE A 125 7.70 -3.33 5.49
N GLY A 126 6.60 -2.58 5.53
CA GLY A 126 6.20 -1.81 6.71
C GLY A 126 5.88 -2.68 7.92
N SER A 127 5.19 -3.80 7.74
CA SER A 127 4.91 -4.74 8.84
C SER A 127 6.19 -5.38 9.40
N LEU A 128 7.12 -5.78 8.53
CA LEU A 128 8.42 -6.29 8.95
C LEU A 128 9.24 -5.24 9.73
N ALA A 129 9.18 -3.97 9.32
CA ALA A 129 9.85 -2.90 10.04
C ALA A 129 9.31 -2.71 11.48
N VAL A 130 8.00 -2.85 11.68
CA VAL A 130 7.39 -2.81 13.03
C VAL A 130 7.88 -3.98 13.88
N VAL A 131 7.94 -5.19 13.31
CA VAL A 131 8.47 -6.38 14.01
C VAL A 131 9.95 -6.19 14.38
N ILE A 132 10.78 -5.70 13.45
CA ILE A 132 12.19 -5.43 13.70
C ILE A 132 12.36 -4.37 14.80
N SER A 133 11.56 -3.30 14.78
CA SER A 133 11.56 -2.27 15.83
C SER A 133 11.29 -2.87 17.22
N TYR A 134 10.33 -3.79 17.31
CA TYR A 134 10.02 -4.50 18.55
C TYR A 134 11.17 -5.42 18.98
N LEU A 135 11.80 -6.14 18.07
CA LEU A 135 12.99 -6.97 18.35
C LEU A 135 14.16 -6.13 18.85
N VAL A 136 14.41 -4.97 18.22
CA VAL A 136 15.48 -4.03 18.66
C VAL A 136 15.22 -3.58 20.10
N ASN A 137 13.97 -3.26 20.45
CA ASN A 137 13.60 -2.92 21.82
C ASN A 137 13.92 -4.05 22.79
N ILE A 138 13.50 -5.29 22.51
CA ILE A 138 13.78 -6.44 23.37
C ILE A 138 15.28 -6.67 23.54
N PHE A 139 16.04 -6.72 22.43
CA PHE A 139 17.47 -7.02 22.48
C PHE A 139 18.31 -5.94 23.15
N THR A 140 17.93 -4.67 23.01
CA THR A 140 18.72 -3.56 23.56
C THR A 140 18.39 -3.28 25.02
N PHE A 141 17.11 -3.40 25.40
CA PHE A 141 16.64 -2.98 26.71
C PHE A 141 16.15 -4.13 27.60
N GLY A 142 16.04 -5.34 27.05
CA GLY A 142 15.52 -6.50 27.78
C GLY A 142 14.05 -6.33 28.19
N SER A 143 13.28 -5.53 27.45
CA SER A 143 11.90 -5.15 27.77
C SER A 143 10.90 -6.27 27.48
N PHE A 144 11.28 -7.54 27.70
CA PHE A 144 10.35 -8.65 27.55
C PHE A 144 9.54 -8.82 28.84
N SER A 145 8.24 -8.63 28.75
CA SER A 145 7.33 -8.87 29.88
C SER A 145 7.25 -10.37 30.20
N VAL A 146 7.73 -10.76 31.36
CA VAL A 146 7.64 -12.15 31.85
C VAL A 146 6.23 -12.46 32.40
N SER A 147 5.39 -11.45 32.65
CA SER A 147 4.04 -11.65 33.15
C SER A 147 3.08 -12.04 32.01
N PRO A 148 2.15 -13.00 32.22
CA PRO A 148 1.19 -13.41 31.19
C PRO A 148 0.38 -12.24 30.63
N LEU A 149 0.02 -11.30 31.48
CA LEU A 149 -0.76 -10.11 31.12
C LEU A 149 0.09 -9.14 30.26
N GLY A 150 1.38 -8.98 30.58
CA GLY A 150 2.31 -8.17 29.78
C GLY A 150 2.50 -8.73 28.39
N ILE A 151 2.68 -10.05 28.24
CA ILE A 151 2.79 -10.70 26.94
C ILE A 151 1.56 -10.43 26.06
N VAL A 152 0.35 -10.46 26.64
CA VAL A 152 -0.88 -10.17 25.92
C VAL A 152 -0.89 -8.72 25.43
N PHE A 153 -0.50 -7.75 26.26
CA PHE A 153 -0.42 -6.34 25.86
C PHE A 153 0.65 -6.11 24.78
N ASP A 154 1.80 -6.78 24.87
CA ASP A 154 2.88 -6.68 23.88
C ASP A 154 2.43 -7.23 22.52
N LEU A 155 1.75 -8.39 22.49
CA LEU A 155 1.21 -8.97 21.26
C LEU A 155 0.08 -8.13 20.65
N LEU A 156 -0.81 -7.59 21.48
CA LEU A 156 -1.85 -6.67 21.02
C LEU A 156 -1.27 -5.39 20.47
N GLY A 157 -0.27 -4.82 21.14
CA GLY A 157 0.45 -3.63 20.66
C GLY A 157 1.12 -3.86 19.32
N LEU A 158 1.82 -4.99 19.17
CA LEU A 158 2.44 -5.38 17.91
C LEU A 158 1.39 -5.52 16.80
N GLY A 159 0.26 -6.18 17.08
CA GLY A 159 -0.84 -6.35 16.12
C GLY A 159 -1.44 -5.01 15.68
N ILE A 160 -1.68 -4.09 16.61
CA ILE A 160 -2.18 -2.73 16.32
C ILE A 160 -1.17 -1.95 15.49
N GLY A 161 0.12 -1.99 15.85
CA GLY A 161 1.19 -1.33 15.10
C GLY A 161 1.27 -1.81 13.65
N ILE A 162 1.24 -3.13 13.44
CA ILE A 162 1.21 -3.75 12.11
C ILE A 162 -0.03 -3.31 11.34
N TYR A 163 -1.21 -3.38 11.96
CA TYR A 163 -2.47 -3.01 11.32
C TYR A 163 -2.45 -1.56 10.82
N ILE A 164 -1.97 -0.63 11.63
CA ILE A 164 -1.87 0.79 11.25
C ILE A 164 -0.85 1.00 10.14
N ALA A 165 0.33 0.35 10.21
CA ALA A 165 1.35 0.43 9.17
C ALA A 165 0.85 -0.11 7.83
N VAL A 166 0.14 -1.25 7.83
CA VAL A 166 -0.45 -1.85 6.62
C VAL A 166 -1.50 -0.95 6.00
N ASN A 167 -2.43 -0.41 6.82
CA ASN A 167 -3.48 0.49 6.32
C ASN A 167 -2.90 1.78 5.71
N ARG A 168 -1.74 2.21 6.17
CA ARG A 168 -1.09 3.42 5.64
C ARG A 168 -0.38 3.18 4.32
N LEU A 169 0.07 1.94 4.06
CA LEU A 169 0.86 1.56 2.88
C LEU A 169 0.05 0.85 1.79
N ARG A 170 -1.18 0.45 2.08
CA ARG A 170 -2.12 -0.18 1.16
C ARG A 170 -2.98 0.87 0.46
#